data_fe5e46062336ed6b19339302d46ed131
#
_entry.id   fe5e46062336ed6b19339302d46ed131
#
_cell.length_a   1.000
_cell.length_b   1.000
_cell.length_c   1.000
_cell.angle_alpha   90.00
_cell.angle_beta   90.00
_cell.angle_gamma   90.00
#
_symmetry.space_group_name_H-M   'P 1'
#
loop_
_entity.id
_entity.type
_entity.pdbx_description
1 polymer ?
#
loop_
_entity_poly.entity_id
_entity_poly.type
_entity_poly.pdbx_seq_one_letter_code
_entity_poly.pdbx_strand_id
1 'polypeptide(L)'
;SIQSALDAAITRTRARSLLTFVAILFGFASIILVLWLGAYAVMDNQITAGELSQFILYAVIVAGAIAGISEVIGDTQRAIGASDRLLELLNVQSTIQDFTSVKSIPKVNAAGIGVQIQNLSFRYPSNPNSVLSNISLEIKPGERVAIVGPSGAGKTTLFQLLQRFYDPTSGTILFNDINIQNIPLEALRKMIGIVPQDIVIFSDNAMENIRFGKMDATDEEVLSAARLAIADEFISKLPDGYQSFLGDRGIRLSGGQKQRIAIARVLLKNPALLLLDEATSALDAESELLVQRALEAAMDSRTTLVIAHRLSTVKQADKILVLENGKIIETGTHADLIQRSGLYSRLAKLQFTDQ
;
A
#
# COMPACT_ATOMS: atom_id res chain seq x y z
N SER A 1 -1.88 -17.03 -17.04
CA SER A 1 -2.75 -16.75 -15.92
C SER A 1 -4.23 -16.60 -16.26
N ILE A 2 -4.68 -15.70 -17.15
CA ILE A 2 -6.11 -15.62 -17.53
C ILE A 2 -6.52 -16.86 -18.34
N GLN A 3 -5.71 -17.31 -19.28
CA GLN A 3 -5.94 -18.54 -20.03
C GLN A 3 -6.02 -19.77 -19.14
N SER A 4 -5.12 -19.94 -18.18
CA SER A 4 -5.15 -21.07 -17.24
C SER A 4 -6.42 -21.08 -16.37
N ALA A 5 -6.90 -19.92 -15.96
CA ALA A 5 -8.16 -19.77 -15.22
C ALA A 5 -9.38 -20.13 -16.11
N LEU A 6 -9.36 -19.70 -17.38
CA LEU A 6 -10.40 -20.04 -18.36
C LEU A 6 -10.46 -21.54 -18.63
N ASP A 7 -9.32 -22.19 -18.88
CA ASP A 7 -9.24 -23.63 -19.14
C ASP A 7 -9.73 -24.45 -17.93
N ALA A 8 -9.38 -24.03 -16.72
CA ALA A 8 -9.89 -24.65 -15.50
C ALA A 8 -11.41 -24.48 -15.34
N ALA A 9 -11.95 -23.30 -15.68
CA ALA A 9 -13.39 -23.04 -15.65
C ALA A 9 -14.14 -23.89 -16.70
N ILE A 10 -13.62 -23.99 -17.92
CA ILE A 10 -14.21 -24.82 -18.98
C ILE A 10 -14.21 -26.32 -18.59
N THR A 11 -13.09 -26.80 -18.05
CA THR A 11 -12.97 -28.19 -17.61
C THR A 11 -13.96 -28.50 -16.49
N ARG A 12 -14.09 -27.64 -15.51
CA ARG A 12 -15.06 -27.77 -14.41
C ARG A 12 -16.50 -27.75 -14.93
N THR A 13 -16.82 -26.84 -15.86
CA THR A 13 -18.15 -26.73 -16.44
C THR A 13 -18.50 -27.98 -17.25
N ARG A 14 -17.58 -28.52 -18.05
CA ARG A 14 -17.79 -29.77 -18.81
C ARG A 14 -18.03 -30.97 -17.90
N ALA A 15 -17.20 -31.12 -16.85
CA ALA A 15 -17.37 -32.18 -15.87
C ALA A 15 -18.73 -32.09 -15.16
N ARG A 16 -19.13 -30.90 -14.75
CA ARG A 16 -20.43 -30.65 -14.11
C ARG A 16 -21.60 -30.94 -15.05
N SER A 17 -21.52 -30.49 -16.31
CA SER A 17 -22.56 -30.76 -17.33
C SER A 17 -22.70 -32.25 -17.61
N LEU A 18 -21.60 -33.01 -17.72
CA LEU A 18 -21.61 -34.44 -17.92
C LEU A 18 -22.27 -35.16 -16.72
N LEU A 19 -21.88 -34.82 -15.51
CA LEU A 19 -22.47 -35.39 -14.29
C LEU A 19 -23.98 -35.09 -14.21
N THR A 20 -24.40 -33.87 -14.51
CA THR A 20 -25.82 -33.48 -14.52
C THR A 20 -26.59 -34.26 -15.59
N PHE A 21 -26.02 -34.40 -16.79
CA PHE A 21 -26.65 -35.18 -17.88
C PHE A 21 -26.83 -36.65 -17.47
N VAL A 22 -25.77 -37.26 -16.93
CA VAL A 22 -25.81 -38.68 -16.48
C VAL A 22 -26.84 -38.85 -15.36
N ALA A 23 -26.89 -37.96 -14.37
CA ALA A 23 -27.86 -38.01 -13.29
C ALA A 23 -29.31 -37.90 -13.78
N ILE A 24 -29.58 -36.99 -14.71
CA ILE A 24 -30.90 -36.83 -15.33
C ILE A 24 -31.27 -38.09 -16.13
N LEU A 25 -30.37 -38.61 -16.94
CA LEU A 25 -30.58 -39.81 -17.74
C LEU A 25 -30.95 -41.02 -16.87
N PHE A 26 -30.17 -41.27 -15.81
CA PHE A 26 -30.46 -42.37 -14.89
C PHE A 26 -31.75 -42.15 -14.09
N GLY A 27 -32.04 -40.89 -13.70
CA GLY A 27 -33.30 -40.56 -13.01
C GLY A 27 -34.52 -40.88 -13.88
N PHE A 28 -34.55 -40.43 -15.14
CA PHE A 28 -35.65 -40.74 -16.05
C PHE A 28 -35.72 -42.24 -16.39
N ALA A 29 -34.59 -42.90 -16.65
CA ALA A 29 -34.54 -44.34 -16.91
C ALA A 29 -35.10 -45.17 -15.72
N SER A 30 -34.80 -44.76 -14.49
CA SER A 30 -35.32 -45.40 -13.29
C SER A 30 -36.86 -45.26 -13.17
N ILE A 31 -37.38 -44.07 -13.46
CA ILE A 31 -38.84 -43.82 -13.43
C ILE A 31 -39.54 -44.66 -14.47
N ILE A 32 -39.01 -44.71 -15.70
CA ILE A 32 -39.58 -45.54 -16.80
C ILE A 32 -39.55 -47.03 -16.41
N LEU A 33 -38.45 -47.50 -15.84
CA LEU A 33 -38.30 -48.89 -15.41
C LEU A 33 -39.31 -49.26 -14.32
N VAL A 34 -39.48 -48.40 -13.31
CA VAL A 34 -40.45 -48.60 -12.20
C VAL A 34 -41.90 -48.61 -12.73
N LEU A 35 -42.24 -47.67 -13.65
CA LEU A 35 -43.55 -47.64 -14.28
C LEU A 35 -43.82 -48.93 -15.09
N TRP A 36 -42.82 -49.39 -15.84
CA TRP A 36 -42.93 -50.59 -16.65
C TRP A 36 -43.14 -51.85 -15.79
N LEU A 37 -42.29 -52.08 -14.78
CA LEU A 37 -42.40 -53.20 -13.86
C LEU A 37 -43.70 -53.13 -13.04
N GLY A 38 -44.08 -51.93 -12.58
CA GLY A 38 -45.29 -51.69 -11.84
C GLY A 38 -46.56 -51.97 -12.65
N ALA A 39 -46.56 -51.63 -13.98
CA ALA A 39 -47.65 -51.94 -14.88
C ALA A 39 -47.86 -53.45 -15.03
N TYR A 40 -46.76 -54.23 -15.17
CA TYR A 40 -46.86 -55.71 -15.19
C TYR A 40 -47.41 -56.27 -13.89
N ALA A 41 -46.98 -55.78 -12.72
CA ALA A 41 -47.47 -56.21 -11.43
C ALA A 41 -49.00 -55.90 -11.22
N VAL A 42 -49.48 -54.76 -11.79
CA VAL A 42 -50.94 -54.47 -11.81
C VAL A 42 -51.68 -55.41 -12.76
N MET A 43 -51.16 -55.73 -13.93
CA MET A 43 -51.77 -56.66 -14.87
C MET A 43 -51.87 -58.09 -14.30
N ASP A 44 -50.87 -58.51 -13.53
CA ASP A 44 -50.84 -59.83 -12.86
C ASP A 44 -51.66 -59.83 -11.53
N ASN A 45 -52.40 -58.75 -11.22
CA ASN A 45 -53.18 -58.57 -9.97
C ASN A 45 -52.33 -58.69 -8.68
N GLN A 46 -51.02 -58.41 -8.71
CA GLN A 46 -50.15 -58.45 -7.53
C GLN A 46 -50.25 -57.17 -6.71
N ILE A 47 -50.53 -56.04 -7.36
CA ILE A 47 -50.73 -54.71 -6.75
C ILE A 47 -51.92 -54.02 -7.43
N THR A 48 -52.53 -53.04 -6.73
CA THR A 48 -53.56 -52.21 -7.31
C THR A 48 -52.91 -50.98 -8.04
N ALA A 49 -53.66 -50.41 -8.98
CA ALA A 49 -53.22 -49.16 -9.64
C ALA A 49 -53.05 -47.97 -8.65
N GLY A 50 -53.84 -47.99 -7.54
CA GLY A 50 -53.70 -47.03 -6.45
C GLY A 50 -52.39 -47.17 -5.69
N GLU A 51 -51.95 -48.36 -5.38
CA GLU A 51 -50.67 -48.65 -4.72
C GLU A 51 -49.47 -48.23 -5.58
N LEU A 52 -49.52 -48.50 -6.91
CA LEU A 52 -48.50 -48.02 -7.82
C LEU A 52 -48.39 -46.48 -7.87
N SER A 53 -49.56 -45.81 -7.90
CA SER A 53 -49.61 -44.36 -7.90
C SER A 53 -49.09 -43.78 -6.59
N GLN A 54 -49.42 -44.38 -5.45
CA GLN A 54 -48.91 -44.00 -4.14
C GLN A 54 -47.38 -44.18 -4.03
N PHE A 55 -46.87 -45.30 -4.55
CA PHE A 55 -45.42 -45.53 -4.59
C PHE A 55 -44.67 -44.46 -5.39
N ILE A 56 -45.17 -44.10 -6.58
CA ILE A 56 -44.58 -43.09 -7.43
C ILE A 56 -44.57 -41.72 -6.73
N LEU A 57 -45.71 -41.35 -6.07
CA LEU A 57 -45.81 -40.10 -5.32
C LEU A 57 -44.74 -40.03 -4.20
N TYR A 58 -44.59 -41.12 -3.43
CA TYR A 58 -43.55 -41.14 -2.39
C TYR A 58 -42.15 -41.11 -2.95
N ALA A 59 -41.88 -41.79 -4.04
CA ALA A 59 -40.59 -41.80 -4.70
C ALA A 59 -40.19 -40.36 -5.17
N VAL A 60 -41.14 -39.61 -5.73
CA VAL A 60 -40.91 -38.21 -6.15
C VAL A 60 -40.64 -37.31 -4.95
N ILE A 61 -41.38 -37.48 -3.87
CA ILE A 61 -41.17 -36.70 -2.63
C ILE A 61 -39.78 -36.99 -2.04
N VAL A 62 -39.40 -38.24 -1.94
CA VAL A 62 -38.08 -38.65 -1.43
C VAL A 62 -36.94 -38.12 -2.32
N ALA A 63 -37.08 -38.25 -3.65
CA ALA A 63 -36.11 -37.72 -4.58
C ALA A 63 -35.92 -36.21 -4.45
N GLY A 64 -37.04 -35.46 -4.29
CA GLY A 64 -36.99 -34.02 -4.05
C GLY A 64 -36.33 -33.66 -2.72
N ALA A 65 -36.60 -34.42 -1.65
CA ALA A 65 -35.96 -34.22 -0.35
C ALA A 65 -34.45 -34.45 -0.40
N ILE A 66 -33.99 -35.51 -1.10
CA ILE A 66 -32.54 -35.78 -1.30
C ILE A 66 -31.87 -34.66 -2.10
N ALA A 67 -32.53 -34.18 -3.15
CA ALA A 67 -32.00 -33.03 -3.93
C ALA A 67 -31.85 -31.78 -3.07
N GLY A 68 -32.85 -31.45 -2.22
CA GLY A 68 -32.76 -30.32 -1.29
C GLY A 68 -31.63 -30.44 -0.26
N ILE A 69 -31.42 -31.64 0.29
CA ILE A 69 -30.29 -31.88 1.20
C ILE A 69 -28.96 -31.68 0.48
N SER A 70 -28.82 -32.16 -0.76
CA SER A 70 -27.61 -32.01 -1.56
C SER A 70 -27.29 -30.53 -1.86
N GLU A 71 -28.31 -29.72 -2.09
CA GLU A 71 -28.17 -28.26 -2.29
C GLU A 71 -27.66 -27.56 -1.00
N VAL A 72 -28.26 -27.88 0.14
CA VAL A 72 -27.85 -27.31 1.45
C VAL A 72 -26.39 -27.67 1.77
N ILE A 73 -25.98 -28.93 1.50
CA ILE A 73 -24.58 -29.32 1.68
C ILE A 73 -23.65 -28.50 0.77
N GLY A 74 -24.04 -28.29 -0.49
CA GLY A 74 -23.26 -27.50 -1.44
C GLY A 74 -23.15 -26.03 -1.04
N ASP A 75 -24.23 -25.45 -0.51
CA ASP A 75 -24.23 -24.07 -0.01
C ASP A 75 -23.39 -23.92 1.26
N THR A 76 -23.50 -24.90 2.17
CA THR A 76 -22.68 -24.93 3.39
C THR A 76 -21.20 -25.01 3.06
N GLN A 77 -20.78 -25.83 2.13
CA GLN A 77 -19.38 -25.91 1.70
C GLN A 77 -18.89 -24.60 1.07
N ARG A 78 -19.72 -23.92 0.28
CA ARG A 78 -19.39 -22.60 -0.27
C ARG A 78 -19.25 -21.54 0.83
N ALA A 79 -20.13 -21.55 1.82
CA ALA A 79 -20.06 -20.65 2.96
C ALA A 79 -18.82 -20.88 3.81
N ILE A 80 -18.44 -22.14 4.07
CA ILE A 80 -17.20 -22.49 4.78
C ILE A 80 -15.98 -21.98 4.02
N GLY A 81 -15.88 -22.25 2.71
CA GLY A 81 -14.74 -21.80 1.92
C GLY A 81 -14.60 -20.27 1.84
N ALA A 82 -15.71 -19.52 1.86
CA ALA A 82 -15.69 -18.06 1.95
C ALA A 82 -15.29 -17.58 3.36
N SER A 83 -15.77 -18.27 4.39
CA SER A 83 -15.47 -17.95 5.80
C SER A 83 -13.99 -18.21 6.13
N ASP A 84 -13.39 -19.27 5.64
CA ASP A 84 -11.98 -19.60 5.85
C ASP A 84 -11.06 -18.45 5.39
N ARG A 85 -11.36 -17.85 4.24
CA ARG A 85 -10.57 -16.72 3.74
C ARG A 85 -10.72 -15.47 4.60
N LEU A 86 -11.92 -15.21 5.13
CA LEU A 86 -12.15 -14.11 6.06
C LEU A 86 -11.44 -14.34 7.40
N LEU A 87 -11.49 -15.56 7.93
CA LEU A 87 -10.79 -15.94 9.15
C LEU A 87 -9.27 -15.87 8.98
N GLU A 88 -8.73 -16.29 7.84
CA GLU A 88 -7.31 -16.12 7.51
C GLU A 88 -6.92 -14.64 7.57
N LEU A 89 -7.69 -13.74 6.95
CA LEU A 89 -7.42 -12.30 6.99
C LEU A 89 -7.55 -11.71 8.39
N LEU A 90 -8.54 -12.13 9.17
CA LEU A 90 -8.73 -11.66 10.56
C LEU A 90 -7.62 -12.16 11.50
N ASN A 91 -7.06 -13.34 11.23
CA ASN A 91 -5.99 -13.93 12.02
C ASN A 91 -4.59 -13.48 11.59
N VAL A 92 -4.46 -12.63 10.56
CA VAL A 92 -3.17 -12.03 10.18
C VAL A 92 -2.65 -11.19 11.33
N GLN A 93 -1.60 -11.67 11.97
CA GLN A 93 -0.90 -10.91 13.00
C GLN A 93 0.11 -9.96 12.35
N SER A 94 0.16 -8.72 12.85
CA SER A 94 1.19 -7.78 12.45
C SER A 94 2.57 -8.33 12.80
N THR A 95 3.48 -8.33 11.83
CA THR A 95 4.89 -8.67 12.07
C THR A 95 5.60 -7.60 12.90
N ILE A 96 5.07 -6.39 12.92
CA ILE A 96 5.56 -5.29 13.75
C ILE A 96 4.82 -5.31 15.08
N GLN A 97 5.52 -5.66 16.14
CA GLN A 97 4.98 -5.61 17.50
C GLN A 97 5.09 -4.20 18.05
N ASP A 98 3.98 -3.63 18.48
CA ASP A 98 3.96 -2.35 19.17
C ASP A 98 4.08 -2.58 20.68
N PHE A 99 5.23 -2.23 21.25
CA PHE A 99 5.47 -2.37 22.68
C PHE A 99 4.78 -1.22 23.42
N THR A 100 3.52 -1.42 23.82
CA THR A 100 2.74 -0.44 24.59
C THR A 100 3.34 -0.11 25.97
N SER A 101 4.32 -0.87 26.43
CA SER A 101 4.91 -0.76 27.79
C SER A 101 6.17 0.10 27.90
N VAL A 102 6.72 0.62 26.80
CA VAL A 102 7.92 1.47 26.81
C VAL A 102 7.59 2.86 26.31
N LYS A 103 8.09 3.84 26.71
CA LYS A 103 8.50 4.65 27.77
C LYS A 103 9.51 5.72 27.44
N SER A 104 10.18 5.73 26.30
CA SER A 104 11.09 6.79 25.92
C SER A 104 10.66 7.37 24.57
N ILE A 105 9.96 8.50 24.63
CA ILE A 105 9.75 9.33 23.44
C ILE A 105 10.97 10.25 23.35
N PRO A 106 11.71 10.24 22.22
CA PRO A 106 12.84 11.14 22.05
C PRO A 106 12.42 12.60 22.17
N LYS A 107 13.23 13.38 22.86
CA LYS A 107 13.04 14.84 22.91
C LYS A 107 13.37 15.40 21.54
N VAL A 108 12.42 16.06 20.92
CA VAL A 108 12.59 16.76 19.64
C VAL A 108 13.12 18.16 19.91
N ASN A 109 14.18 18.55 19.24
CA ASN A 109 14.74 19.90 19.28
C ASN A 109 14.02 20.82 18.26
N ALA A 110 14.19 22.13 18.39
CA ALA A 110 13.64 23.10 17.42
C ALA A 110 14.13 22.88 15.98
N ALA A 111 15.31 22.28 15.80
CA ALA A 111 15.89 21.95 14.50
C ALA A 111 15.48 20.57 13.97
N GLY A 112 14.71 19.77 14.73
CA GLY A 112 14.31 18.41 14.34
C GLY A 112 14.91 17.33 15.22
N ILE A 113 15.12 16.13 14.66
CA ILE A 113 15.60 14.95 15.37
C ILE A 113 16.86 14.38 14.71
N GLY A 114 17.83 13.93 15.52
CA GLY A 114 19.00 13.20 15.03
C GLY A 114 18.62 11.76 14.68
N VAL A 115 19.18 11.25 13.58
CA VAL A 115 18.97 9.87 13.13
C VAL A 115 20.31 9.17 13.05
N GLN A 116 20.45 8.03 13.72
CA GLN A 116 21.62 7.15 13.60
C GLN A 116 21.19 5.79 13.09
N ILE A 117 21.90 5.30 12.10
CA ILE A 117 21.73 3.95 11.56
C ILE A 117 23.05 3.22 11.77
N GLN A 118 23.01 2.04 12.41
CA GLN A 118 24.21 1.30 12.79
C GLN A 118 24.15 -0.12 12.22
N ASN A 119 25.05 -0.43 11.28
CA ASN A 119 25.24 -1.75 10.66
C ASN A 119 23.93 -2.38 10.14
N LEU A 120 23.04 -1.55 9.60
CA LEU A 120 21.71 -1.94 9.17
C LEU A 120 21.77 -2.87 7.96
N SER A 121 21.16 -4.04 8.08
CA SER A 121 20.91 -4.93 6.95
C SER A 121 19.45 -5.35 6.92
N PHE A 122 18.91 -5.50 5.70
CA PHE A 122 17.51 -5.83 5.53
C PHE A 122 17.27 -6.68 4.28
N ARG A 123 16.34 -7.65 4.41
CA ARG A 123 15.72 -8.38 3.29
C ARG A 123 14.22 -8.49 3.51
N TYR A 124 13.45 -8.44 2.42
CA TYR A 124 12.01 -8.67 2.51
C TYR A 124 11.70 -10.15 2.81
N PRO A 125 10.63 -10.45 3.56
CA PRO A 125 10.24 -11.83 3.86
C PRO A 125 10.00 -12.68 2.60
N SER A 126 9.56 -12.06 1.51
CA SER A 126 9.28 -12.71 0.22
C SER A 126 10.51 -12.85 -0.70
N ASN A 127 11.67 -12.29 -0.33
CA ASN A 127 12.86 -12.29 -1.18
C ASN A 127 14.09 -12.77 -0.37
N PRO A 128 14.80 -13.84 -0.81
CA PRO A 128 15.99 -14.32 -0.12
C PRO A 128 17.19 -13.36 -0.18
N ASN A 129 17.22 -12.46 -1.16
CA ASN A 129 18.33 -11.53 -1.37
C ASN A 129 18.26 -10.34 -0.41
N SER A 130 19.40 -9.95 0.16
CA SER A 130 19.52 -8.73 0.94
C SER A 130 19.34 -7.50 0.06
N VAL A 131 18.47 -6.59 0.48
CA VAL A 131 18.22 -5.30 -0.22
C VAL A 131 19.10 -4.19 0.33
N LEU A 132 19.38 -4.23 1.64
CA LEU A 132 20.34 -3.33 2.29
C LEU A 132 21.35 -4.17 3.08
N SER A 133 22.63 -3.78 3.00
CA SER A 133 23.73 -4.54 3.59
C SER A 133 24.71 -3.60 4.29
N ASN A 134 24.76 -3.70 5.62
CA ASN A 134 25.71 -2.99 6.48
C ASN A 134 25.70 -1.46 6.27
N ILE A 135 24.51 -0.86 6.25
CA ILE A 135 24.34 0.60 6.15
C ILE A 135 24.64 1.22 7.53
N SER A 136 25.57 2.17 7.55
CA SER A 136 25.83 3.01 8.72
C SER A 136 25.81 4.47 8.30
N LEU A 137 25.05 5.27 9.07
CA LEU A 137 24.77 6.67 8.73
C LEU A 137 24.43 7.45 10.00
N GLU A 138 24.94 8.66 10.08
CA GLU A 138 24.54 9.64 11.09
C GLU A 138 24.03 10.91 10.41
N ILE A 139 22.87 11.40 10.87
CA ILE A 139 22.22 12.62 10.43
C ILE A 139 21.97 13.48 11.67
N LYS A 140 22.51 14.69 11.66
CA LYS A 140 22.34 15.63 12.76
C LYS A 140 20.95 16.29 12.71
N PRO A 141 20.41 16.75 13.85
CA PRO A 141 19.19 17.56 13.85
C PRO A 141 19.32 18.76 12.91
N GLY A 142 18.34 18.93 12.01
CA GLY A 142 18.31 20.00 11.01
C GLY A 142 19.15 19.76 9.76
N GLU A 143 19.90 18.66 9.68
CA GLU A 143 20.71 18.32 8.50
C GLU A 143 19.82 17.89 7.34
N ARG A 144 20.12 18.37 6.13
CA ARG A 144 19.48 17.97 4.87
C ARG A 144 20.34 16.96 4.16
N VAL A 145 19.87 15.74 4.05
CA VAL A 145 20.64 14.62 3.44
C VAL A 145 19.96 14.15 2.17
N ALA A 146 20.67 14.20 1.05
CA ALA A 146 20.21 13.65 -0.23
C ALA A 146 20.68 12.21 -0.41
N ILE A 147 19.79 11.33 -0.83
CA ILE A 147 20.09 9.95 -1.20
C ILE A 147 19.98 9.83 -2.71
N VAL A 148 21.07 9.46 -3.36
CA VAL A 148 21.15 9.24 -4.80
C VAL A 148 21.59 7.82 -5.11
N GLY A 149 21.26 7.32 -6.29
CA GLY A 149 21.66 5.97 -6.72
C GLY A 149 20.73 5.41 -7.78
N PRO A 150 21.10 4.35 -8.48
CA PRO A 150 20.30 3.73 -9.53
C PRO A 150 18.98 3.18 -8.99
N SER A 151 18.03 2.85 -9.89
CA SER A 151 16.81 2.16 -9.52
C SER A 151 17.14 0.81 -8.87
N GLY A 152 16.41 0.42 -7.83
CA GLY A 152 16.65 -0.81 -7.09
C GLY A 152 17.82 -0.75 -6.08
N ALA A 153 18.50 0.38 -5.90
CA ALA A 153 19.60 0.51 -4.94
C ALA A 153 19.19 0.38 -3.46
N GLY A 154 17.89 0.39 -3.13
CA GLY A 154 17.38 0.26 -1.76
C GLY A 154 16.91 1.58 -1.12
N LYS A 155 16.84 2.69 -1.87
CA LYS A 155 16.47 4.01 -1.33
C LYS A 155 15.08 4.03 -0.67
N THR A 156 14.06 3.56 -1.36
CA THR A 156 12.68 3.49 -0.83
C THR A 156 12.58 2.49 0.34
N THR A 157 13.36 1.40 0.30
CA THR A 157 13.43 0.44 1.42
C THR A 157 13.96 1.09 2.69
N LEU A 158 14.96 1.97 2.58
CA LEU A 158 15.46 2.73 3.72
C LEU A 158 14.37 3.63 4.34
N PHE A 159 13.54 4.29 3.51
CA PHE A 159 12.41 5.08 3.98
C PHE A 159 11.35 4.23 4.68
N GLN A 160 11.09 3.02 4.18
CA GLN A 160 10.15 2.09 4.83
C GLN A 160 10.63 1.61 6.20
N LEU A 161 11.94 1.40 6.35
CA LEU A 161 12.55 1.04 7.64
C LEU A 161 12.52 2.20 8.64
N LEU A 162 12.78 3.43 8.20
CA LEU A 162 12.66 4.62 9.05
C LEU A 162 11.22 4.82 9.56
N GLN A 163 10.21 4.54 8.73
CA GLN A 163 8.79 4.59 9.12
C GLN A 163 8.34 3.36 9.90
N ARG A 164 9.25 2.39 10.10
CA ARG A 164 8.97 1.11 10.74
C ARG A 164 7.77 0.39 10.12
N PHE A 165 7.75 0.30 8.77
CA PHE A 165 6.89 -0.66 8.06
C PHE A 165 7.48 -2.07 8.10
N TYR A 166 8.79 -2.16 8.31
CA TYR A 166 9.54 -3.38 8.56
C TYR A 166 10.58 -3.11 9.65
N ASP A 167 10.89 -4.13 10.43
CA ASP A 167 12.05 -4.10 11.31
C ASP A 167 13.29 -4.62 10.57
N PRO A 168 14.50 -4.11 10.84
CA PRO A 168 15.72 -4.56 10.19
C PRO A 168 16.02 -6.03 10.49
N THR A 169 16.66 -6.73 9.56
CA THR A 169 17.16 -8.10 9.76
C THR A 169 18.33 -8.12 10.75
N SER A 170 19.19 -7.10 10.72
CA SER A 170 20.25 -6.84 11.68
C SER A 170 20.61 -5.36 11.73
N GLY A 171 21.30 -4.94 12.78
CA GLY A 171 21.60 -3.53 13.03
C GLY A 171 20.45 -2.78 13.72
N THR A 172 20.61 -1.48 13.89
CA THR A 172 19.66 -0.63 14.64
C THR A 172 19.46 0.71 13.97
N ILE A 173 18.27 1.28 14.17
CA ILE A 173 17.93 2.68 13.84
C ILE A 173 17.59 3.39 15.13
N LEU A 174 18.25 4.51 15.38
CA LEU A 174 18.09 5.31 16.58
C LEU A 174 17.58 6.71 16.23
N PHE A 175 16.63 7.22 17.01
CA PHE A 175 16.19 8.61 16.99
C PHE A 175 16.63 9.27 18.29
N ASN A 176 17.56 10.24 18.24
CA ASN A 176 18.21 10.84 19.41
C ASN A 176 18.59 9.76 20.45
N ASP A 177 19.41 8.79 20.02
CA ASP A 177 19.93 7.66 20.82
C ASP A 177 18.89 6.64 21.30
N ILE A 178 17.61 6.77 20.97
CA ILE A 178 16.56 5.82 21.29
C ILE A 178 16.28 4.94 20.08
N ASN A 179 16.39 3.61 20.25
CA ASN A 179 16.03 2.67 19.19
C ASN A 179 14.53 2.82 18.82
N ILE A 180 14.25 2.97 17.52
CA ILE A 180 12.88 3.16 17.02
C ILE A 180 11.95 1.98 17.36
N GLN A 181 12.49 0.79 17.59
CA GLN A 181 11.73 -0.37 18.05
C GLN A 181 11.19 -0.18 19.48
N ASN A 182 11.83 0.67 20.29
CA ASN A 182 11.43 0.99 21.64
C ASN A 182 10.50 2.21 21.74
N ILE A 183 10.18 2.85 20.63
CA ILE A 183 9.25 3.98 20.55
C ILE A 183 7.87 3.43 20.18
N PRO A 184 6.78 3.82 20.86
CA PRO A 184 5.42 3.48 20.44
C PRO A 184 5.19 3.88 18.97
N LEU A 185 4.59 3.00 18.17
CA LEU A 185 4.50 3.16 16.72
C LEU A 185 3.76 4.44 16.32
N GLU A 186 2.72 4.81 17.07
CA GLU A 186 1.99 6.05 16.86
C GLU A 186 2.88 7.28 17.11
N ALA A 187 3.65 7.29 18.22
CA ALA A 187 4.56 8.37 18.55
C ALA A 187 5.70 8.49 17.51
N LEU A 188 6.27 7.36 17.07
CA LEU A 188 7.27 7.31 16.01
C LEU A 188 6.72 7.94 14.72
N ARG A 189 5.56 7.52 14.27
CA ARG A 189 4.95 8.00 13.03
C ARG A 189 4.46 9.43 13.10
N LYS A 190 4.10 9.94 14.29
CA LYS A 190 3.83 11.37 14.49
C LYS A 190 5.08 12.24 14.26
N MET A 191 6.26 11.76 14.62
CA MET A 191 7.52 12.48 14.41
C MET A 191 8.00 12.49 12.96
N ILE A 192 7.47 11.62 12.10
CA ILE A 192 7.88 11.48 10.70
C ILE A 192 6.81 12.05 9.77
N GLY A 193 7.18 12.94 8.87
CA GLY A 193 6.38 13.35 7.72
C GLY A 193 6.94 12.76 6.44
N ILE A 194 6.08 12.40 5.50
CA ILE A 194 6.50 11.92 4.19
C ILE A 194 5.74 12.64 3.08
N VAL A 195 6.47 13.05 2.05
CA VAL A 195 5.92 13.39 0.74
C VAL A 195 6.28 12.24 -0.19
N PRO A 196 5.32 11.35 -0.53
CA PRO A 196 5.59 10.18 -1.36
C PRO A 196 5.66 10.55 -2.83
N GLN A 197 6.25 9.66 -3.64
CA GLN A 197 6.26 9.76 -5.10
C GLN A 197 4.85 9.72 -5.68
N ASP A 198 4.05 8.72 -5.28
CA ASP A 198 2.65 8.56 -5.69
C ASP A 198 1.72 9.16 -4.63
N ILE A 199 1.13 10.30 -4.98
CA ILE A 199 0.30 11.07 -4.06
C ILE A 199 -1.15 10.62 -4.15
N VAL A 200 -1.68 10.14 -3.05
CA VAL A 200 -3.09 9.79 -2.91
C VAL A 200 -3.92 11.03 -2.55
N ILE A 201 -4.91 11.32 -3.37
CA ILE A 201 -5.97 12.28 -3.06
C ILE A 201 -7.21 11.48 -2.64
N PHE A 202 -7.70 11.74 -1.44
CA PHE A 202 -8.87 11.07 -0.91
C PHE A 202 -10.16 11.62 -1.55
N SER A 203 -11.17 10.78 -1.67
CA SER A 203 -12.50 11.16 -2.15
C SER A 203 -13.23 11.99 -1.09
N ASP A 204 -12.78 13.22 -0.89
CA ASP A 204 -13.26 14.21 0.05
C ASP A 204 -12.97 15.61 -0.49
N ASN A 205 -13.39 16.67 0.22
CA ASN A 205 -13.11 18.04 -0.15
C ASN A 205 -11.62 18.42 0.05
N ALA A 206 -11.20 19.59 -0.45
CA ALA A 206 -9.81 20.03 -0.39
C ALA A 206 -9.36 20.30 1.05
N MET A 207 -10.25 20.81 1.91
CA MET A 207 -9.99 21.08 3.32
C MET A 207 -9.61 19.79 4.06
N GLU A 208 -10.45 18.75 3.94
CA GLU A 208 -10.24 17.47 4.61
C GLU A 208 -9.03 16.71 4.02
N ASN A 209 -8.79 16.84 2.72
CA ASN A 209 -7.58 16.31 2.12
C ASN A 209 -6.30 16.88 2.76
N ILE A 210 -6.26 18.15 3.13
CA ILE A 210 -5.11 18.74 3.84
C ILE A 210 -5.15 18.37 5.33
N ARG A 211 -6.32 18.39 5.97
CA ARG A 211 -6.54 18.04 7.39
C ARG A 211 -6.09 16.60 7.70
N PHE A 212 -6.03 15.72 6.69
CA PHE A 212 -5.47 14.38 6.86
C PHE A 212 -4.03 14.36 7.41
N GLY A 213 -3.28 15.46 7.28
CA GLY A 213 -1.97 15.61 7.91
C GLY A 213 -2.03 15.69 9.44
N LYS A 214 -3.12 16.26 10.00
CA LYS A 214 -3.39 16.41 11.43
C LYS A 214 -4.91 16.53 11.61
N MET A 215 -5.57 15.42 11.99
CA MET A 215 -7.03 15.29 12.00
C MET A 215 -7.75 16.24 12.98
N ASP A 216 -7.07 16.65 14.03
CA ASP A 216 -7.55 17.60 15.05
C ASP A 216 -7.19 19.06 14.76
N ALA A 217 -6.68 19.36 13.55
CA ALA A 217 -6.33 20.72 13.17
C ALA A 217 -7.57 21.60 12.95
N THR A 218 -7.47 22.87 13.36
CA THR A 218 -8.49 23.89 13.08
C THR A 218 -8.47 24.28 11.61
N ASP A 219 -9.55 24.91 11.12
CA ASP A 219 -9.62 25.41 9.74
C ASP A 219 -8.51 26.43 9.46
N GLU A 220 -8.19 27.28 10.44
CA GLU A 220 -7.11 28.27 10.33
C GLU A 220 -5.74 27.62 10.17
N GLU A 221 -5.47 26.54 10.91
CA GLU A 221 -4.23 25.77 10.77
C GLU A 221 -4.13 25.15 9.37
N VAL A 222 -5.24 24.59 8.84
CA VAL A 222 -5.31 24.03 7.50
C VAL A 222 -5.07 25.09 6.43
N LEU A 223 -5.73 26.24 6.52
CA LEU A 223 -5.54 27.36 5.60
C LEU A 223 -4.11 27.89 5.64
N SER A 224 -3.51 27.99 6.83
CA SER A 224 -2.11 28.40 6.99
C SER A 224 -1.15 27.42 6.29
N ALA A 225 -1.33 26.12 6.51
CA ALA A 225 -0.53 25.09 5.86
C ALA A 225 -0.70 25.09 4.32
N ALA A 226 -1.91 25.33 3.84
CA ALA A 226 -2.20 25.45 2.41
C ALA A 226 -1.47 26.65 1.77
N ARG A 227 -1.43 27.79 2.45
CA ARG A 227 -0.71 28.99 2.00
C ARG A 227 0.80 28.75 1.95
N LEU A 228 1.37 28.14 2.99
CA LEU A 228 2.79 27.82 3.03
C LEU A 228 3.19 26.82 1.93
N ALA A 229 2.29 25.89 1.58
CA ALA A 229 2.47 24.95 0.47
C ALA A 229 2.12 25.55 -0.90
N ILE A 230 1.77 26.83 -0.98
CA ILE A 230 1.29 27.50 -2.20
C ILE A 230 0.10 26.75 -2.85
N ALA A 231 -0.67 26.03 -2.04
CA ALA A 231 -1.84 25.29 -2.49
C ALA A 231 -3.09 26.18 -2.52
N ASP A 232 -3.16 27.21 -1.70
CA ASP A 232 -4.26 28.18 -1.61
C ASP A 232 -4.57 28.84 -2.96
N GLU A 233 -3.54 29.16 -3.75
CA GLU A 233 -3.66 29.81 -5.04
C GLU A 233 -4.54 29.06 -6.05
N PHE A 234 -4.45 27.74 -6.08
CA PHE A 234 -5.29 26.93 -6.99
C PHE A 234 -6.57 26.48 -6.31
N ILE A 235 -6.55 26.19 -5.01
CA ILE A 235 -7.75 25.76 -4.28
C ILE A 235 -8.82 26.86 -4.29
N SER A 236 -8.43 28.11 -4.07
CA SER A 236 -9.36 29.25 -4.10
C SER A 236 -10.01 29.49 -5.48
N LYS A 237 -9.43 28.93 -6.55
CA LYS A 237 -9.97 29.02 -7.91
C LYS A 237 -10.90 27.86 -8.26
N LEU A 238 -11.04 26.85 -7.40
CA LEU A 238 -11.99 25.76 -7.59
C LEU A 238 -13.43 26.29 -7.38
N PRO A 239 -14.45 25.64 -7.98
CA PRO A 239 -15.84 26.11 -7.93
C PRO A 239 -16.35 26.41 -6.51
N ASP A 240 -16.05 25.53 -5.55
CA ASP A 240 -16.45 25.67 -4.14
C ASP A 240 -15.24 25.93 -3.21
N GLY A 241 -14.10 26.41 -3.77
CA GLY A 241 -12.89 26.66 -3.02
C GLY A 241 -12.43 25.42 -2.24
N TYR A 242 -12.20 25.59 -0.93
CA TYR A 242 -11.80 24.49 -0.04
C TYR A 242 -12.85 23.40 0.17
N GLN A 243 -14.11 23.66 -0.14
CA GLN A 243 -15.19 22.66 -0.07
C GLN A 243 -15.33 21.86 -1.36
N SER A 244 -14.56 22.20 -2.40
CA SER A 244 -14.57 21.45 -3.67
C SER A 244 -14.15 20.00 -3.45
N PHE A 245 -14.97 19.06 -3.92
CA PHE A 245 -14.74 17.62 -3.80
C PHE A 245 -13.63 17.18 -4.75
N LEU A 246 -12.63 16.48 -4.24
CA LEU A 246 -11.45 16.00 -4.97
C LEU A 246 -11.49 14.47 -5.15
N GLY A 247 -10.57 13.93 -5.96
CA GLY A 247 -10.38 12.50 -6.15
C GLY A 247 -11.16 11.93 -7.34
N ASP A 248 -11.39 10.61 -7.37
CA ASP A 248 -11.89 9.89 -8.55
C ASP A 248 -13.29 10.34 -9.02
N ARG A 249 -14.12 10.83 -8.11
CA ARG A 249 -15.48 11.31 -8.37
C ARG A 249 -15.62 12.82 -8.34
N GLY A 250 -14.52 13.54 -8.18
CA GLY A 250 -14.48 15.00 -8.08
C GLY A 250 -13.51 15.63 -9.07
N ILE A 251 -12.99 16.79 -8.69
CA ILE A 251 -12.09 17.58 -9.53
C ILE A 251 -10.74 16.84 -9.66
N ARG A 252 -10.31 16.66 -10.91
CA ARG A 252 -8.98 16.10 -11.22
C ARG A 252 -7.93 17.19 -11.08
N LEU A 253 -6.93 16.91 -10.23
CA LEU A 253 -5.80 17.78 -9.99
C LEU A 253 -4.61 17.43 -10.91
N SER A 254 -3.83 18.45 -11.30
CA SER A 254 -2.52 18.23 -11.93
C SER A 254 -1.52 17.60 -10.96
N GLY A 255 -0.42 17.04 -11.47
CA GLY A 255 0.65 16.48 -10.65
C GLY A 255 1.18 17.46 -9.61
N GLY A 256 1.47 18.71 -10.02
CA GLY A 256 1.95 19.77 -9.14
C GLY A 256 0.92 20.21 -8.07
N GLN A 257 -0.37 20.21 -8.41
CA GLN A 257 -1.43 20.48 -7.44
C GLN A 257 -1.53 19.38 -6.38
N LYS A 258 -1.48 18.11 -6.77
CA LYS A 258 -1.43 16.97 -5.84
C LYS A 258 -0.23 17.08 -4.91
N GLN A 259 0.92 17.43 -5.45
CA GLN A 259 2.17 17.53 -4.69
C GLN A 259 2.10 18.65 -3.66
N ARG A 260 1.54 19.82 -4.00
CA ARG A 260 1.32 20.92 -3.06
C ARG A 260 0.34 20.54 -1.93
N ILE A 261 -0.69 19.73 -2.21
CA ILE A 261 -1.56 19.17 -1.15
C ILE A 261 -0.77 18.23 -0.23
N ALA A 262 0.07 17.35 -0.78
CA ALA A 262 0.90 16.46 0.04
C ALA A 262 1.89 17.24 0.91
N ILE A 263 2.48 18.32 0.38
CA ILE A 263 3.35 19.23 1.15
C ILE A 263 2.55 19.96 2.23
N ALA A 264 1.32 20.42 1.94
CA ALA A 264 0.45 21.04 2.94
C ALA A 264 0.12 20.09 4.09
N ARG A 265 -0.14 18.81 3.82
CA ARG A 265 -0.31 17.77 4.85
C ARG A 265 0.90 17.68 5.79
N VAL A 266 2.10 17.70 5.23
CA VAL A 266 3.35 17.63 6.00
C VAL A 266 3.58 18.90 6.80
N LEU A 267 3.34 20.07 6.23
CA LEU A 267 3.45 21.34 6.93
C LEU A 267 2.47 21.43 8.09
N LEU A 268 1.23 20.98 7.91
CA LEU A 268 0.20 20.90 8.95
C LEU A 268 0.61 19.92 10.06
N LYS A 269 1.19 18.79 9.73
CA LYS A 269 1.68 17.78 10.68
C LYS A 269 2.86 18.28 11.50
N ASN A 270 3.70 19.14 10.94
CA ASN A 270 4.93 19.68 11.52
C ASN A 270 5.88 18.61 12.12
N PRO A 271 6.37 17.65 11.32
CA PRO A 271 7.17 16.55 11.80
C PRO A 271 8.60 16.96 12.14
N ALA A 272 9.26 16.18 13.01
CA ALA A 272 10.68 16.36 13.36
C ALA A 272 11.63 15.78 12.29
N LEU A 273 11.20 14.77 11.56
CA LEU A 273 11.90 14.15 10.45
C LEU A 273 11.02 14.20 9.20
N LEU A 274 11.56 14.78 8.14
CA LEU A 274 10.91 14.86 6.84
C LEU A 274 11.55 13.88 5.85
N LEU A 275 10.74 13.04 5.25
CA LEU A 275 11.14 12.12 4.19
C LEU A 275 10.51 12.60 2.87
N LEU A 276 11.34 12.89 1.87
CA LEU A 276 10.89 13.32 0.55
C LEU A 276 11.27 12.26 -0.48
N ASP A 277 10.27 11.63 -1.10
CA ASP A 277 10.48 10.77 -2.26
C ASP A 277 10.17 11.59 -3.51
N GLU A 278 11.21 12.19 -4.10
CA GLU A 278 11.06 13.23 -5.12
C GLU A 278 10.71 12.62 -6.49
N ALA A 279 9.46 12.78 -6.92
CA ALA A 279 9.02 12.50 -8.28
C ALA A 279 8.37 13.73 -8.91
N THR A 280 9.21 14.63 -9.40
CA THR A 280 8.77 15.84 -10.10
C THR A 280 8.91 15.73 -11.62
N SER A 281 9.23 14.56 -12.15
CA SER A 281 9.63 14.31 -13.55
C SER A 281 8.53 14.54 -14.60
N ALA A 282 7.30 14.92 -14.20
CA ALA A 282 6.17 15.13 -15.11
C ALA A 282 5.46 16.48 -14.88
N LEU A 283 6.16 17.48 -14.31
CA LEU A 283 5.60 18.80 -14.07
C LEU A 283 6.04 19.78 -15.16
N ASP A 284 5.17 20.72 -15.50
CA ASP A 284 5.52 21.91 -16.27
C ASP A 284 6.42 22.85 -15.42
N ALA A 285 7.20 23.70 -16.06
CA ALA A 285 8.21 24.53 -15.40
C ALA A 285 7.64 25.47 -14.31
N GLU A 286 6.41 25.99 -14.51
CA GLU A 286 5.75 26.85 -13.53
C GLU A 286 5.34 26.05 -12.29
N SER A 287 4.67 24.92 -12.48
CA SER A 287 4.28 24.02 -11.39
C SER A 287 5.50 23.51 -10.62
N GLU A 288 6.60 23.23 -11.31
CA GLU A 288 7.86 22.81 -10.70
C GLU A 288 8.42 23.86 -9.76
N LEU A 289 8.50 25.13 -10.18
CA LEU A 289 8.98 26.23 -9.36
C LEU A 289 8.14 26.42 -8.09
N LEU A 290 6.82 26.31 -8.21
CA LEU A 290 5.90 26.43 -7.07
C LEU A 290 6.07 25.25 -6.08
N VAL A 291 6.22 24.05 -6.58
CA VAL A 291 6.47 22.84 -5.76
C VAL A 291 7.81 22.96 -5.06
N GLN A 292 8.86 23.41 -5.74
CA GLN A 292 10.18 23.57 -5.14
C GLN A 292 10.17 24.57 -3.99
N ARG A 293 9.52 25.72 -4.15
CA ARG A 293 9.34 26.70 -3.07
C ARG A 293 8.57 26.14 -1.88
N ALA A 294 7.52 25.36 -2.14
CA ALA A 294 6.76 24.69 -1.09
C ALA A 294 7.61 23.63 -0.35
N LEU A 295 8.44 22.88 -1.05
CA LEU A 295 9.39 21.93 -0.47
C LEU A 295 10.45 22.64 0.38
N GLU A 296 11.01 23.76 -0.07
CA GLU A 296 11.96 24.56 0.70
C GLU A 296 11.35 25.02 2.03
N ALA A 297 10.11 25.52 2.00
CA ALA A 297 9.38 25.87 3.22
C ALA A 297 9.12 24.66 4.12
N ALA A 298 8.89 23.47 3.54
CA ALA A 298 8.71 22.24 4.31
C ALA A 298 10.01 21.69 4.91
N MET A 299 11.15 21.92 4.29
CA MET A 299 12.47 21.50 4.79
C MET A 299 13.05 22.42 5.86
N ASP A 300 12.54 23.64 5.96
CA ASP A 300 13.08 24.63 6.91
C ASP A 300 12.94 24.17 8.35
N SER A 301 14.02 24.33 9.13
CA SER A 301 14.08 23.97 10.55
C SER A 301 13.71 22.52 10.87
N ARG A 302 14.01 21.56 9.95
CA ARG A 302 13.73 20.12 10.13
C ARG A 302 14.84 19.24 9.60
N THR A 303 15.06 18.11 10.27
CA THR A 303 15.90 17.04 9.72
C THR A 303 15.23 16.47 8.48
N THR A 304 15.92 16.46 7.35
CA THR A 304 15.34 16.04 6.06
C THR A 304 16.17 14.98 5.38
N LEU A 305 15.53 13.89 4.96
CA LEU A 305 16.07 12.95 3.99
C LEU A 305 15.29 13.06 2.69
N VAL A 306 16.00 13.23 1.58
CA VAL A 306 15.39 13.31 0.26
C VAL A 306 15.97 12.28 -0.69
N ILE A 307 15.13 11.45 -1.30
CA ILE A 307 15.52 10.64 -2.46
C ILE A 307 15.49 11.58 -3.66
N ALA A 308 16.69 12.04 -4.05
CA ALA A 308 16.81 13.11 -5.03
C ALA A 308 16.98 12.56 -6.44
N HIS A 309 16.15 13.08 -7.34
CA HIS A 309 16.22 12.85 -8.79
C HIS A 309 16.60 14.12 -9.56
N ARG A 310 16.75 15.27 -8.87
CA ARG A 310 17.11 16.57 -9.46
C ARG A 310 18.40 17.12 -8.89
N LEU A 311 19.18 17.74 -9.75
CA LEU A 311 20.45 18.37 -9.37
C LEU A 311 20.26 19.53 -8.40
N SER A 312 19.18 20.32 -8.53
CA SER A 312 18.86 21.42 -7.64
C SER A 312 18.73 20.99 -6.18
N THR A 313 17.97 19.91 -5.94
CA THR A 313 17.78 19.33 -4.60
C THR A 313 19.09 18.76 -4.05
N VAL A 314 19.86 18.08 -4.89
CA VAL A 314 21.15 17.48 -4.48
C VAL A 314 22.17 18.57 -4.11
N LYS A 315 22.21 19.69 -4.84
CA LYS A 315 23.13 20.82 -4.57
C LYS A 315 22.83 21.54 -3.25
N GLN A 316 21.58 21.54 -2.82
CA GLN A 316 21.15 22.19 -1.57
C GLN A 316 21.30 21.28 -0.33
N ALA A 317 21.68 20.01 -0.51
CA ALA A 317 21.88 19.10 0.59
C ALA A 317 23.23 19.34 1.30
N ASP A 318 23.20 19.30 2.63
CA ASP A 318 24.41 19.38 3.45
C ASP A 318 25.29 18.13 3.27
N LYS A 319 24.67 16.99 3.00
CA LYS A 319 25.32 15.70 2.79
C LYS A 319 24.60 14.90 1.72
N ILE A 320 25.38 14.24 0.88
CA ILE A 320 24.89 13.32 -0.15
C ILE A 320 25.37 11.93 0.18
N LEU A 321 24.45 10.96 0.09
CA LEU A 321 24.72 9.52 0.22
C LEU A 321 24.50 8.86 -1.14
N VAL A 322 25.49 8.16 -1.62
CA VAL A 322 25.40 7.41 -2.87
C VAL A 322 25.17 5.95 -2.55
N LEU A 323 23.98 5.45 -2.90
CA LEU A 323 23.56 4.07 -2.67
C LEU A 323 23.72 3.26 -3.96
N GLU A 324 24.39 2.12 -3.86
CA GLU A 324 24.48 1.13 -4.93
C GLU A 324 24.45 -0.28 -4.36
N ASN A 325 23.63 -1.16 -4.93
CA ASN A 325 23.50 -2.57 -4.52
C ASN A 325 23.28 -2.72 -3.00
N GLY A 326 22.47 -1.85 -2.40
CA GLY A 326 22.15 -1.89 -0.98
C GLY A 326 23.26 -1.42 -0.03
N LYS A 327 24.31 -0.75 -0.53
CA LYS A 327 25.41 -0.21 0.27
C LYS A 327 25.62 1.28 0.00
N ILE A 328 26.07 2.01 1.02
CA ILE A 328 26.59 3.37 0.83
C ILE A 328 28.03 3.25 0.31
N ILE A 329 28.25 3.72 -0.90
CA ILE A 329 29.57 3.65 -1.56
C ILE A 329 30.33 4.98 -1.55
N GLU A 330 29.60 6.09 -1.52
CA GLU A 330 30.18 7.43 -1.43
C GLU A 330 29.37 8.30 -0.47
N THR A 331 30.04 9.18 0.25
CA THR A 331 29.42 10.20 1.11
C THR A 331 30.24 11.48 1.02
N GLY A 332 29.57 12.62 0.93
CA GLY A 332 30.20 13.94 0.87
C GLY A 332 29.26 15.04 0.45
N THR A 333 29.78 16.22 0.15
CA THR A 333 29.04 17.32 -0.46
C THR A 333 29.02 17.21 -1.98
N HIS A 334 28.16 17.99 -2.64
CA HIS A 334 28.16 18.05 -4.11
C HIS A 334 29.54 18.40 -4.69
N ALA A 335 30.22 19.38 -4.09
CA ALA A 335 31.54 19.83 -4.54
C ALA A 335 32.61 18.75 -4.40
N ASP A 336 32.60 17.99 -3.30
CA ASP A 336 33.54 16.89 -3.06
C ASP A 336 33.31 15.72 -4.02
N LEU A 337 32.04 15.31 -4.18
CA LEU A 337 31.70 14.11 -4.94
C LEU A 337 31.81 14.30 -6.46
N ILE A 338 31.62 15.52 -6.97
CA ILE A 338 31.76 15.77 -8.40
C ILE A 338 33.25 15.69 -8.84
N GLN A 339 34.17 15.99 -7.92
CA GLN A 339 35.61 15.90 -8.17
C GLN A 339 36.13 14.46 -8.12
N ARG A 340 35.48 13.59 -7.36
CA ARG A 340 35.80 12.16 -7.27
C ARG A 340 35.21 11.47 -8.48
N SER A 341 35.95 10.95 -9.42
CA SER A 341 35.47 10.22 -10.62
C SER A 341 34.66 8.94 -10.28
N GLY A 342 33.75 9.03 -9.32
CA GLY A 342 32.92 7.96 -8.75
C GLY A 342 31.56 7.81 -9.42
N LEU A 343 30.69 7.03 -8.79
CA LEU A 343 29.30 6.81 -9.26
C LEU A 343 28.51 8.11 -9.25
N TYR A 344 28.67 8.95 -8.20
CA TYR A 344 27.99 10.23 -8.13
C TYR A 344 28.30 11.12 -9.36
N SER A 345 29.57 11.28 -9.71
CA SER A 345 29.98 12.09 -10.86
C SER A 345 29.37 11.56 -12.16
N ARG A 346 29.29 10.22 -12.33
CA ARG A 346 28.60 9.60 -13.49
C ARG A 346 27.11 9.87 -13.51
N LEU A 347 26.42 9.69 -12.37
CA LEU A 347 24.98 9.97 -12.24
C LEU A 347 24.67 11.44 -12.47
N ALA A 348 25.52 12.34 -11.93
CA ALA A 348 25.37 13.77 -12.13
C ALA A 348 25.47 14.16 -13.61
N LYS A 349 26.39 13.56 -14.37
CA LYS A 349 26.49 13.78 -15.81
C LYS A 349 25.33 13.22 -16.62
N LEU A 350 24.81 12.04 -16.26
CA LEU A 350 23.76 11.36 -17.03
C LEU A 350 22.35 11.89 -16.72
N GLN A 351 22.05 12.13 -15.44
CA GLN A 351 20.69 12.51 -15.02
C GLN A 351 20.47 14.03 -15.00
N PHE A 352 21.55 14.83 -15.00
CA PHE A 352 21.46 16.26 -14.74
C PHE A 352 22.04 17.12 -15.88
N THR A 353 22.50 16.52 -17.00
CA THR A 353 23.02 17.27 -18.16
C THR A 353 21.94 17.50 -19.23
N ASP A 354 20.80 16.82 -19.14
CA ASP A 354 19.68 16.93 -20.09
C ASP A 354 18.59 17.92 -19.62
N GLN A 355 18.95 18.93 -18.83
CA GLN A 355 18.07 20.04 -18.44
C GLN A 355 18.70 21.40 -18.67
#